data_b99a8a9b1ccbf5e4a931b0b8eb6e4ed1
#
_entry.id   b99a8a9b1ccbf5e4a931b0b8eb6e4ed1
#
_cell.length_a   1.000
_cell.length_b   1.000
_cell.length_c   1.000
_cell.angle_alpha   90.00
_cell.angle_beta   90.00
_cell.angle_gamma   90.00
#
_symmetry.space_group_name_H-M   'P 1'
#
loop_
_entity.id
_entity.type
_entity.pdbx_description
1 polymer ?
#
loop_
_entity_poly.entity_id
_entity_poly.type
_entity_poly.pdbx_seq_one_letter_code
_entity_poly.pdbx_strand_id
1 'polypeptide(L)'
;RVVVNQMHRSPGVFFDHDKGKTHASGKLLFNCRIIPGRGSWLDFEFDPKDILYFRIDRKKKLPITTILFALGFSKDKIIETFYSTNKYTYSKNTKSWITDFNLDNYKRPQKLSYDLIDAKSNKKILGTGEKLNIVIAKKLQEKGLKSISVPNEQVVGKYIGKDIKDKSGEILIGAGFDITEEQLENIID
;
A
#
# COMPACT_ATOMS: atom_id res chain seq x y z
N ARG A 1 -17.36 55.24 -3.18
CA ARG A 1 -16.18 54.37 -2.94
C ARG A 1 -16.53 52.94 -3.28
N VAL A 2 -15.72 52.30 -4.07
CA VAL A 2 -15.88 50.87 -4.39
C VAL A 2 -14.90 50.10 -3.53
N VAL A 3 -15.40 49.09 -2.82
CA VAL A 3 -14.55 48.16 -2.08
C VAL A 3 -13.91 47.19 -3.06
N VAL A 4 -12.59 47.25 -3.19
CA VAL A 4 -11.83 46.35 -4.01
C VAL A 4 -11.46 45.11 -3.18
N ASN A 5 -11.83 43.94 -3.66
CA ASN A 5 -11.45 42.69 -3.04
C ASN A 5 -9.96 42.45 -3.35
N GLN A 6 -9.14 42.37 -2.29
CA GLN A 6 -7.72 42.05 -2.43
C GLN A 6 -7.51 40.56 -2.31
N MET A 7 -6.95 39.94 -3.33
CA MET A 7 -6.57 38.54 -3.30
C MET A 7 -5.18 38.39 -2.71
N HIS A 8 -5.07 37.98 -1.46
CA HIS A 8 -3.77 37.71 -0.82
C HIS A 8 -3.13 36.40 -1.30
N ARG A 9 -3.95 35.40 -1.60
CA ARG A 9 -3.54 34.12 -2.20
C ARG A 9 -4.62 33.63 -3.15
N SER A 10 -4.23 33.20 -4.36
CA SER A 10 -5.16 32.64 -5.32
C SER A 10 -5.72 31.30 -4.83
N PRO A 11 -6.99 30.99 -5.12
CA PRO A 11 -7.53 29.64 -4.94
C PRO A 11 -6.75 28.63 -5.78
N GLY A 12 -6.62 27.39 -5.30
CA GLY A 12 -5.97 26.32 -6.02
C GLY A 12 -5.39 25.25 -5.13
N VAL A 13 -4.69 24.30 -5.74
CA VAL A 13 -3.97 23.22 -5.08
C VAL A 13 -2.48 23.47 -5.25
N PHE A 14 -1.77 23.58 -4.14
CA PHE A 14 -0.35 23.92 -4.11
C PHE A 14 0.42 22.76 -3.47
N PHE A 15 1.41 22.25 -4.21
CA PHE A 15 2.32 21.22 -3.73
C PHE A 15 3.67 21.86 -3.41
N ASP A 16 4.23 21.53 -2.26
CA ASP A 16 5.53 22.01 -1.82
C ASP A 16 6.25 20.95 -0.97
N HIS A 17 7.46 21.27 -0.52
CA HIS A 17 8.20 20.48 0.44
C HIS A 17 8.88 21.41 1.46
N ASP A 18 9.19 20.91 2.64
CA ASP A 18 9.84 21.69 3.68
C ASP A 18 11.28 22.03 3.26
N LYS A 19 11.55 23.34 3.07
CA LYS A 19 12.86 23.86 2.64
C LYS A 19 13.78 24.22 3.82
N GLY A 20 13.28 24.26 5.03
CA GLY A 20 13.99 24.88 6.15
C GLY A 20 14.38 23.99 7.31
N LYS A 21 13.85 22.80 7.41
CA LYS A 21 14.17 21.82 8.45
C LYS A 21 14.38 20.48 7.80
N THR A 22 15.56 20.28 7.23
CA THR A 22 16.02 18.94 6.89
C THR A 22 15.99 18.12 8.17
N HIS A 23 15.13 17.11 8.21
CA HIS A 23 15.24 16.04 9.19
C HIS A 23 16.70 15.56 9.16
N ALA A 24 17.25 15.11 10.30
CA ALA A 24 18.63 14.63 10.40
C ALA A 24 18.99 13.55 9.35
N SER A 25 17.98 12.88 8.77
CA SER A 25 18.10 11.90 7.68
C SER A 25 18.12 12.51 6.27
N GLY A 26 18.02 13.84 6.08
CA GLY A 26 17.94 14.50 4.78
C GLY A 26 16.63 14.23 4.00
N LYS A 27 15.60 13.68 4.65
CA LYS A 27 14.33 13.31 4.03
C LYS A 27 13.49 14.55 3.72
N LEU A 28 13.04 14.67 2.48
CA LEU A 28 12.10 15.71 2.06
C LEU A 28 10.70 15.36 2.56
N LEU A 29 10.09 16.31 3.28
CA LEU A 29 8.71 16.20 3.74
C LEU A 29 7.80 16.98 2.79
N PHE A 30 7.01 16.27 2.01
CA PHE A 30 6.08 16.87 1.07
C PHE A 30 4.81 17.32 1.77
N ASN A 31 4.25 18.42 1.29
CA ASN A 31 2.98 18.94 1.73
C ASN A 31 2.13 19.40 0.54
N CYS A 32 0.83 19.48 0.77
CA CYS A 32 -0.12 20.00 -0.19
C CYS A 32 -1.13 20.89 0.52
N ARG A 33 -1.46 22.04 -0.10
CA ARG A 33 -2.46 22.95 0.41
C ARG A 33 -3.55 23.18 -0.60
N ILE A 34 -4.79 23.01 -0.18
CA ILE A 34 -5.98 23.33 -0.97
C ILE A 34 -6.56 24.62 -0.43
N ILE A 35 -6.59 25.64 -1.27
CA ILE A 35 -7.18 26.94 -0.99
C ILE A 35 -8.44 27.08 -1.83
N PRO A 36 -9.65 27.05 -1.21
CA PRO A 36 -10.90 27.25 -1.94
C PRO A 36 -11.10 28.72 -2.26
N GLY A 37 -11.97 29.04 -3.19
CA GLY A 37 -12.42 30.41 -3.45
C GLY A 37 -13.16 31.02 -2.28
N ARG A 38 -13.85 30.19 -1.51
CA ARG A 38 -14.55 30.55 -0.27
C ARG A 38 -14.54 29.34 0.67
N GLY A 39 -14.23 29.55 1.94
CA GLY A 39 -14.23 28.52 2.97
C GLY A 39 -12.86 28.23 3.56
N SER A 40 -12.79 27.16 4.33
CA SER A 40 -11.60 26.78 5.08
C SER A 40 -10.51 26.21 4.21
N TRP A 41 -9.25 26.46 4.57
CA TRP A 41 -8.10 25.86 3.93
C TRP A 41 -7.89 24.43 4.41
N LEU A 42 -7.43 23.58 3.53
CA LEU A 42 -7.12 22.17 3.81
C LEU A 42 -5.64 21.91 3.50
N ASP A 43 -4.89 21.59 4.52
CA ASP A 43 -3.46 21.28 4.41
C ASP A 43 -3.24 19.79 4.63
N PHE A 44 -2.42 19.18 3.75
CA PHE A 44 -1.92 17.81 3.89
C PHE A 44 -0.42 17.85 4.11
N GLU A 45 0.10 17.08 5.05
CA GLU A 45 1.53 17.02 5.34
C GLU A 45 1.99 15.60 5.69
N PHE A 46 3.16 15.22 5.18
CA PHE A 46 3.84 14.00 5.59
C PHE A 46 4.68 14.23 6.84
N ASP A 47 4.63 13.27 7.74
CA ASP A 47 5.51 13.19 8.90
C ASP A 47 6.84 12.49 8.52
N PRO A 48 7.95 12.68 9.26
CA PRO A 48 9.19 11.91 9.10
C PRO A 48 9.01 10.39 9.11
N LYS A 49 7.96 9.90 9.75
CA LYS A 49 7.56 8.47 9.79
C LYS A 49 6.72 8.01 8.58
N ASP A 50 6.60 8.83 7.52
CA ASP A 50 5.75 8.57 6.35
C ASP A 50 4.24 8.48 6.64
N ILE A 51 3.79 9.06 7.72
CA ILE A 51 2.37 9.14 8.04
C ILE A 51 1.82 10.44 7.44
N LEU A 52 0.72 10.34 6.71
CA LEU A 52 0.03 11.48 6.12
C LEU A 52 -1.02 12.03 7.10
N TYR A 53 -0.92 13.33 7.37
CA TYR A 53 -1.84 14.08 8.21
C TYR A 53 -2.54 15.16 7.42
N PHE A 54 -3.67 15.64 7.94
CA PHE A 54 -4.35 16.82 7.44
C PHE A 54 -4.66 17.81 8.55
N ARG A 55 -4.85 19.08 8.16
CA ARG A 55 -5.31 20.18 9.01
C ARG A 55 -6.37 20.98 8.28
N ILE A 56 -7.35 21.46 9.03
CA ILE A 56 -8.32 22.44 8.56
C ILE A 56 -7.98 23.77 9.24
N ASP A 57 -7.78 24.83 8.46
CA ASP A 57 -7.45 26.19 8.93
C ASP A 57 -6.25 26.21 9.90
N ARG A 58 -5.22 25.38 9.62
CA ARG A 58 -4.00 25.24 10.44
C ARG A 58 -4.25 24.82 11.90
N LYS A 59 -5.41 24.25 12.20
CA LYS A 59 -5.72 23.71 13.52
C LYS A 59 -4.95 22.41 13.79
N LYS A 60 -5.40 21.63 14.77
CA LYS A 60 -4.78 20.35 15.14
C LYS A 60 -4.67 19.40 13.94
N LYS A 61 -3.51 18.78 13.75
CA LYS A 61 -3.32 17.75 12.73
C LYS A 61 -3.99 16.43 13.14
N LEU A 62 -4.65 15.82 12.18
CA LEU A 62 -5.33 14.54 12.31
C LEU A 62 -4.83 13.58 11.22
N PRO A 63 -4.84 12.26 11.46
CA PRO A 63 -4.51 11.29 10.43
C PRO A 63 -5.43 11.40 9.22
N ILE A 64 -4.89 11.21 8.01
CA ILE A 64 -5.66 11.32 6.75
C ILE A 64 -6.88 10.40 6.72
N THR A 65 -6.80 9.23 7.36
CA THR A 65 -7.90 8.28 7.42
C THR A 65 -9.16 8.87 8.06
N THR A 66 -9.02 9.82 8.99
CA THR A 66 -10.15 10.48 9.64
C THR A 66 -11.02 11.25 8.63
N ILE A 67 -10.40 12.02 7.73
CA ILE A 67 -11.16 12.74 6.70
C ILE A 67 -11.74 11.80 5.66
N LEU A 68 -11.02 10.73 5.31
CA LEU A 68 -11.51 9.73 4.35
C LEU A 68 -12.75 9.01 4.89
N PHE A 69 -12.77 8.64 6.17
CA PHE A 69 -13.97 8.09 6.82
C PHE A 69 -15.11 9.09 6.87
N ALA A 70 -14.82 10.36 7.16
CA ALA A 70 -15.83 11.42 7.14
C ALA A 70 -16.45 11.63 5.75
N LEU A 71 -15.69 11.37 4.69
CA LEU A 71 -16.15 11.38 3.30
C LEU A 71 -16.89 10.09 2.88
N GLY A 72 -17.06 9.13 3.79
CA GLY A 72 -17.80 7.89 3.54
C GLY A 72 -16.98 6.74 2.95
N PHE A 73 -15.64 6.84 2.96
CA PHE A 73 -14.80 5.70 2.55
C PHE A 73 -14.83 4.62 3.63
N SER A 74 -15.02 3.37 3.23
CA SER A 74 -14.76 2.20 4.08
C SER A 74 -13.26 1.86 4.12
N LYS A 75 -12.83 1.05 5.07
CA LYS A 75 -11.43 0.58 5.15
C LYS A 75 -10.99 -0.12 3.87
N ASP A 76 -11.81 -1.03 3.36
CA ASP A 76 -11.54 -1.75 2.11
C ASP A 76 -11.38 -0.81 0.93
N LYS A 77 -12.25 0.20 0.83
CA LYS A 77 -12.22 1.19 -0.24
C LYS A 77 -10.96 2.06 -0.18
N ILE A 78 -10.50 2.44 1.02
CA ILE A 78 -9.24 3.17 1.20
C ILE A 78 -8.07 2.32 0.72
N ILE A 79 -7.99 1.05 1.14
CA ILE A 79 -6.91 0.16 0.74
C ILE A 79 -6.93 -0.05 -0.78
N GLU A 80 -8.08 -0.35 -1.37
CA GLU A 80 -8.23 -0.57 -2.81
C GLU A 80 -7.85 0.68 -3.64
N THR A 81 -8.13 1.88 -3.11
CA THR A 81 -7.85 3.14 -3.82
C THR A 81 -6.38 3.51 -3.79
N PHE A 82 -5.70 3.32 -2.67
CA PHE A 82 -4.34 3.83 -2.46
C PHE A 82 -3.25 2.77 -2.55
N TYR A 83 -3.59 1.49 -2.51
CA TYR A 83 -2.62 0.39 -2.54
C TYR A 83 -2.97 -0.63 -3.62
N SER A 84 -1.93 -1.19 -4.22
CA SER A 84 -2.07 -2.36 -5.08
C SER A 84 -2.18 -3.61 -4.22
N THR A 85 -3.21 -4.43 -4.44
CA THR A 85 -3.42 -5.69 -3.73
C THR A 85 -3.08 -6.87 -4.61
N ASN A 86 -2.48 -7.91 -4.03
CA ASN A 86 -2.23 -9.19 -4.68
C ASN A 86 -3.18 -10.24 -4.12
N LYS A 87 -3.72 -11.08 -5.00
CA LYS A 87 -4.56 -12.20 -4.58
C LYS A 87 -3.69 -13.40 -4.25
N TYR A 88 -3.91 -14.01 -3.10
CA TYR A 88 -3.29 -15.25 -2.68
C TYR A 88 -4.35 -16.33 -2.56
N THR A 89 -4.10 -17.50 -3.13
CA THR A 89 -4.98 -18.67 -3.05
C THR A 89 -4.17 -19.84 -2.48
N TYR A 90 -4.65 -20.46 -1.42
CA TYR A 90 -3.99 -21.61 -0.83
C TYR A 90 -4.21 -22.87 -1.66
N SER A 91 -3.16 -23.60 -1.94
CA SER A 91 -3.17 -24.89 -2.63
C SER A 91 -2.92 -26.01 -1.61
N LYS A 92 -3.94 -26.82 -1.32
CA LYS A 92 -3.81 -27.96 -0.40
C LYS A 92 -2.83 -29.02 -0.92
N ASN A 93 -2.69 -29.14 -2.26
CA ASN A 93 -1.79 -30.14 -2.88
C ASN A 93 -0.31 -29.80 -2.68
N THR A 94 0.06 -28.53 -2.81
CA THR A 94 1.45 -28.07 -2.70
C THR A 94 1.75 -27.49 -1.32
N LYS A 95 0.75 -27.38 -0.44
CA LYS A 95 0.82 -26.72 0.88
C LYS A 95 1.50 -25.34 0.81
N SER A 96 1.12 -24.58 -0.21
CA SER A 96 1.73 -23.27 -0.51
C SER A 96 0.68 -22.31 -1.08
N TRP A 97 1.00 -21.02 -1.06
CA TRP A 97 0.14 -19.98 -1.58
C TRP A 97 0.47 -19.68 -3.03
N ILE A 98 -0.54 -19.59 -3.86
CA ILE A 98 -0.41 -19.21 -5.27
C ILE A 98 -0.81 -17.75 -5.41
N THR A 99 0.04 -16.97 -6.06
CA THR A 99 -0.23 -15.57 -6.38
C THR A 99 0.22 -15.26 -7.81
N ASP A 100 -0.36 -14.22 -8.40
CA ASP A 100 0.04 -13.77 -9.73
C ASP A 100 1.46 -13.17 -9.70
N PHE A 101 2.23 -13.45 -10.76
CA PHE A 101 3.56 -12.89 -10.94
C PHE A 101 3.46 -11.45 -11.46
N ASN A 102 3.46 -10.48 -10.52
CA ASN A 102 3.30 -9.07 -10.84
C ASN A 102 4.65 -8.36 -10.92
N LEU A 103 4.94 -7.72 -12.07
CA LEU A 103 6.18 -6.97 -12.31
C LEU A 103 6.37 -5.79 -11.37
N ASP A 104 5.28 -5.19 -10.88
CA ASP A 104 5.34 -4.05 -9.98
C ASP A 104 6.06 -4.36 -8.67
N ASN A 105 6.01 -5.62 -8.22
CA ASN A 105 6.70 -6.08 -7.02
C ASN A 105 8.23 -6.08 -7.19
N TYR A 106 8.73 -6.04 -8.43
CA TYR A 106 10.16 -6.16 -8.77
C TYR A 106 10.76 -4.89 -9.38
N LYS A 107 10.07 -3.76 -9.28
CA LYS A 107 10.59 -2.44 -9.71
C LYS A 107 11.90 -2.08 -8.99
N ARG A 108 12.04 -2.48 -7.73
CA ARG A 108 13.29 -2.36 -6.98
C ARG A 108 14.01 -3.70 -6.99
N PRO A 109 15.31 -3.72 -7.35
CA PRO A 109 16.10 -4.94 -7.28
C PRO A 109 16.11 -5.50 -5.85
N GLN A 110 15.81 -6.80 -5.72
CA GLN A 110 15.80 -7.46 -4.41
C GLN A 110 16.44 -8.84 -4.51
N LYS A 111 16.99 -9.33 -3.39
CA LYS A 111 17.40 -10.73 -3.26
C LYS A 111 16.19 -11.54 -2.83
N LEU A 112 16.02 -12.70 -3.45
CA LEU A 112 14.95 -13.62 -3.08
C LEU A 112 15.23 -14.22 -1.71
N SER A 113 14.25 -14.16 -0.82
CA SER A 113 14.26 -14.81 0.50
C SER A 113 13.75 -16.25 0.45
N TYR A 114 13.19 -16.68 -0.68
CA TYR A 114 12.65 -18.01 -0.94
C TYR A 114 12.88 -18.41 -2.40
N ASP A 115 12.71 -19.70 -2.69
CA ASP A 115 12.82 -20.20 -4.05
C ASP A 115 11.62 -19.74 -4.89
N LEU A 116 11.88 -19.15 -6.05
CA LEU A 116 10.84 -18.77 -7.00
C LEU A 116 10.41 -20.01 -7.77
N ILE A 117 9.20 -20.47 -7.50
CA ILE A 117 8.61 -21.67 -8.09
C ILE A 117 7.43 -21.28 -8.97
N ASP A 118 7.37 -21.79 -10.20
CA ASP A 118 6.21 -21.64 -11.06
C ASP A 118 5.05 -22.48 -10.52
N ALA A 119 3.93 -21.83 -10.24
CA ALA A 119 2.76 -22.50 -9.67
C ALA A 119 2.10 -23.54 -10.59
N LYS A 120 2.30 -23.45 -11.90
CA LYS A 120 1.74 -24.41 -12.87
C LYS A 120 2.59 -25.65 -13.04
N SER A 121 3.90 -25.45 -13.26
CA SER A 121 4.84 -26.57 -13.54
C SER A 121 5.50 -27.13 -12.30
N ASN A 122 5.33 -26.45 -11.16
CA ASN A 122 6.01 -26.73 -9.89
C ASN A 122 7.55 -26.79 -10.02
N LYS A 123 8.10 -26.10 -11.03
CA LYS A 123 9.54 -26.04 -11.29
C LYS A 123 10.14 -24.82 -10.62
N LYS A 124 11.29 -25.02 -9.98
CA LYS A 124 12.11 -23.94 -9.45
C LYS A 124 12.73 -23.15 -10.61
N ILE A 125 12.53 -21.84 -10.62
CA ILE A 125 13.02 -20.92 -11.65
C ILE A 125 14.26 -20.18 -11.17
N LEU A 126 14.23 -19.66 -9.95
CA LEU A 126 15.34 -18.98 -9.29
C LEU A 126 15.47 -19.48 -7.86
N GLY A 127 16.71 -19.51 -7.36
CA GLY A 127 16.98 -19.93 -6.00
C GLY A 127 16.96 -18.80 -4.97
N THR A 128 16.85 -19.17 -3.72
CA THR A 128 17.04 -18.27 -2.58
C THR A 128 18.39 -17.56 -2.68
N GLY A 129 18.40 -16.24 -2.43
CA GLY A 129 19.59 -15.39 -2.50
C GLY A 129 19.90 -14.83 -3.88
N GLU A 130 19.28 -15.32 -4.95
CA GLU A 130 19.44 -14.76 -6.28
C GLU A 130 18.78 -13.38 -6.38
N LYS A 131 19.37 -12.50 -7.20
CA LYS A 131 18.84 -11.17 -7.43
C LYS A 131 17.73 -11.19 -8.47
N LEU A 132 16.58 -10.65 -8.10
CA LEU A 132 15.46 -10.44 -9.02
C LEU A 132 15.23 -8.94 -9.20
N ASN A 133 15.21 -8.50 -10.46
CA ASN A 133 14.93 -7.14 -10.87
C ASN A 133 13.89 -7.13 -11.99
N ILE A 134 13.42 -5.95 -12.35
CA ILE A 134 12.39 -5.77 -13.38
C ILE A 134 12.77 -6.37 -14.74
N VAL A 135 14.06 -6.36 -15.11
CA VAL A 135 14.54 -6.90 -16.40
C VAL A 135 14.43 -8.44 -16.42
N ILE A 136 14.88 -9.08 -15.34
CA ILE A 136 14.76 -10.54 -15.17
C ILE A 136 13.28 -10.93 -15.07
N ALA A 137 12.48 -10.19 -14.30
CA ALA A 137 11.06 -10.44 -14.15
C ALA A 137 10.30 -10.37 -15.49
N LYS A 138 10.59 -9.38 -16.33
CA LYS A 138 10.02 -9.29 -17.68
C LYS A 138 10.38 -10.51 -18.54
N LYS A 139 11.64 -10.91 -18.55
CA LYS A 139 12.09 -12.12 -19.29
C LYS A 139 11.40 -13.39 -18.82
N LEU A 140 11.14 -13.52 -17.52
CA LEU A 140 10.42 -14.66 -16.97
C LEU A 140 8.94 -14.65 -17.38
N GLN A 141 8.32 -13.48 -17.38
CA GLN A 141 6.94 -13.31 -17.84
C GLN A 141 6.79 -13.63 -19.34
N GLU A 142 7.73 -13.18 -20.18
CA GLU A 142 7.79 -13.50 -21.62
C GLU A 142 7.97 -15.01 -21.87
N LYS A 143 8.69 -15.72 -20.99
CA LYS A 143 8.81 -17.17 -20.99
C LYS A 143 7.57 -17.92 -20.50
N GLY A 144 6.51 -17.20 -20.14
CA GLY A 144 5.20 -17.75 -19.76
C GLY A 144 4.95 -17.86 -18.26
N LEU A 145 5.80 -17.31 -17.39
CA LEU A 145 5.56 -17.28 -15.95
C LEU A 145 4.41 -16.30 -15.63
N LYS A 146 3.28 -16.85 -15.19
CA LYS A 146 2.07 -16.07 -14.85
C LYS A 146 1.75 -16.07 -13.35
N SER A 147 2.08 -17.15 -12.67
CA SER A 147 1.79 -17.33 -11.24
C SER A 147 2.94 -18.04 -10.55
N ILE A 148 3.14 -17.73 -9.29
CA ILE A 148 4.22 -18.25 -8.47
C ILE A 148 3.66 -18.89 -7.19
N SER A 149 4.39 -19.91 -6.71
CA SER A 149 4.15 -20.55 -5.43
C SER A 149 4.99 -19.88 -4.35
N VAL A 150 4.35 -19.53 -3.24
CA VAL A 150 4.93 -18.77 -2.12
C VAL A 150 4.73 -19.54 -0.83
N PRO A 151 5.76 -19.75 -0.01
CA PRO A 151 5.62 -20.44 1.27
C PRO A 151 4.88 -19.60 2.31
N ASN A 152 4.38 -20.25 3.38
CA ASN A 152 3.60 -19.60 4.45
C ASN A 152 4.34 -18.42 5.09
N GLU A 153 5.64 -18.54 5.32
CA GLU A 153 6.49 -17.52 5.96
C GLU A 153 6.50 -16.20 5.19
N GLN A 154 6.21 -16.24 3.90
CA GLN A 154 6.14 -15.04 3.06
C GLN A 154 4.77 -14.36 3.06
N VAL A 155 3.76 -15.02 3.60
CA VAL A 155 2.40 -14.48 3.74
C VAL A 155 2.21 -13.89 5.13
N VAL A 156 2.85 -14.45 6.14
CA VAL A 156 2.88 -13.91 7.50
C VAL A 156 3.46 -12.48 7.50
N GLY A 157 2.81 -11.58 8.23
CA GLY A 157 3.17 -10.15 8.32
C GLY A 157 2.71 -9.30 7.15
N LYS A 158 2.02 -9.85 6.16
CA LYS A 158 1.36 -9.06 5.12
C LYS A 158 0.04 -8.49 5.62
N TYR A 159 -0.30 -7.29 5.12
CA TYR A 159 -1.56 -6.64 5.45
C TYR A 159 -2.71 -7.12 4.58
N ILE A 160 -3.87 -7.33 5.19
CA ILE A 160 -5.09 -7.76 4.52
C ILE A 160 -5.73 -6.58 3.78
N GLY A 161 -6.05 -6.79 2.51
CA GLY A 161 -6.73 -5.79 1.68
C GLY A 161 -8.25 -5.78 1.82
N LYS A 162 -8.85 -6.92 2.18
CA LYS A 162 -10.30 -7.08 2.38
C LYS A 162 -10.56 -7.99 3.58
N ASP A 163 -11.71 -7.80 4.24
CA ASP A 163 -12.11 -8.66 5.35
C ASP A 163 -12.16 -10.12 4.93
N ILE A 164 -11.48 -10.97 5.68
CA ILE A 164 -11.57 -12.43 5.55
C ILE A 164 -12.65 -12.92 6.46
N LYS A 165 -13.65 -13.60 5.90
CA LYS A 165 -14.82 -14.12 6.62
C LYS A 165 -14.78 -15.65 6.59
N ASP A 166 -15.30 -16.24 7.66
CA ASP A 166 -15.54 -17.68 7.72
C ASP A 166 -16.79 -18.08 6.92
N LYS A 167 -17.13 -19.36 6.94
CA LYS A 167 -18.34 -19.92 6.28
C LYS A 167 -19.65 -19.40 6.90
N SER A 168 -19.61 -18.90 8.12
CA SER A 168 -20.77 -18.32 8.83
C SER A 168 -20.96 -16.84 8.53
N GLY A 169 -19.97 -16.18 7.89
CA GLY A 169 -19.97 -14.76 7.59
C GLY A 169 -19.33 -13.89 8.68
N GLU A 170 -18.79 -14.50 9.73
CA GLU A 170 -18.04 -13.80 10.77
C GLU A 170 -16.66 -13.39 10.26
N ILE A 171 -16.20 -12.20 10.67
CA ILE A 171 -14.91 -11.66 10.25
C ILE A 171 -13.81 -12.32 11.07
N LEU A 172 -12.99 -13.14 10.43
CA LEU A 172 -11.78 -13.73 11.03
C LEU A 172 -10.65 -12.71 11.13
N ILE A 173 -10.40 -11.96 10.06
CA ILE A 173 -9.38 -10.92 10.02
C ILE A 173 -9.94 -9.72 9.26
N GLY A 174 -9.89 -8.54 9.88
CA GLY A 174 -10.36 -7.30 9.26
C GLY A 174 -9.33 -6.71 8.29
N ALA A 175 -9.82 -5.95 7.33
CA ALA A 175 -8.97 -5.18 6.40
C ALA A 175 -8.04 -4.22 7.14
N GLY A 176 -6.79 -4.13 6.69
CA GLY A 176 -5.76 -3.28 7.29
C GLY A 176 -4.98 -3.88 8.46
N PHE A 177 -5.31 -5.11 8.88
CA PHE A 177 -4.52 -5.85 9.85
C PHE A 177 -3.51 -6.76 9.15
N ASP A 178 -2.40 -7.04 9.82
CA ASP A 178 -1.40 -8.01 9.38
C ASP A 178 -1.82 -9.44 9.74
N ILE A 179 -1.33 -10.40 8.98
CA ILE A 179 -1.60 -11.82 9.20
C ILE A 179 -0.55 -12.37 10.17
N THR A 180 -1.00 -12.94 11.28
CA THR A 180 -0.15 -13.73 12.18
C THR A 180 -0.08 -15.21 11.74
N GLU A 181 0.92 -15.96 12.25
CA GLU A 181 1.03 -17.41 11.98
C GLU A 181 -0.23 -18.17 12.40
N GLU A 182 -0.73 -17.93 13.60
CA GLU A 182 -1.95 -18.54 14.14
C GLU A 182 -3.18 -18.26 13.27
N GLN A 183 -3.34 -17.01 12.81
CA GLN A 183 -4.43 -16.62 11.92
C GLN A 183 -4.32 -17.28 10.55
N LEU A 184 -3.08 -17.46 10.06
CA LEU A 184 -2.84 -18.12 8.77
C LEU A 184 -3.25 -19.60 8.83
N GLU A 185 -2.97 -20.31 9.93
CA GLU A 185 -3.40 -21.70 10.15
C GLU A 185 -4.92 -21.79 10.16
N ASN A 186 -5.61 -20.89 10.88
CA ASN A 186 -7.07 -20.86 10.93
C ASN A 186 -7.75 -20.58 9.57
N ILE A 187 -7.05 -19.96 8.63
CA ILE A 187 -7.57 -19.71 7.27
C ILE A 187 -7.38 -20.95 6.36
N ILE A 188 -6.35 -21.76 6.63
CA ILE A 188 -5.99 -22.92 5.83
C ILE A 188 -6.93 -24.12 6.06
N ASP A 189 -7.49 -24.26 7.25
CA ASP A 189 -8.43 -25.33 7.64
C ASP A 189 -9.83 -25.12 7.04
#